data_de3fde822cc3e99e6d8384d31a55d9e2
#
_entry.id   de3fde822cc3e99e6d8384d31a55d9e2
#
_cell.length_a   1.000
_cell.length_b   1.000
_cell.length_c   1.000
_cell.angle_alpha   90.00
_cell.angle_beta   90.00
_cell.angle_gamma   90.00
#
_symmetry.space_group_name_H-M   'P 1'
#
loop_
_entity.id
_entity.type
_entity.pdbx_description
1 polymer ?
#
loop_
_entity_poly.entity_id
_entity_poly.type
_entity_poly.pdbx_seq_one_letter_code
_entity_poly.pdbx_strand_id
1 'polypeptide(L)'
;MNNLDKSYQALLQDILDNGTKKEDRTGTGTISVFGRQIRHKMIEGFPLLTTKKMHWQSIVVEMLWFLRGDTNIKFLLDYNCNIWNGDAYKNYLNQHNPQNGTATMEEFIALIKQNENPIYHELGDLGPIYGKQWRSWYVNGDGEKKWIDQIATLINDLKTNPD
;
A
#
# COMPACT_ATOMS: atom_id res chain seq x y z
N MET A 1 10.60 -12.65 -22.58
CA MET A 1 10.27 -11.31 -22.02
C MET A 1 8.97 -10.87 -22.66
N ASN A 2 7.94 -10.58 -21.85
CA ASN A 2 6.63 -10.17 -22.33
C ASN A 2 6.61 -8.68 -22.79
N ASN A 3 5.51 -8.23 -23.39
CA ASN A 3 5.41 -6.87 -23.90
C ASN A 3 5.46 -5.81 -22.80
N LEU A 4 4.92 -6.13 -21.62
CA LEU A 4 4.95 -5.23 -20.46
C LEU A 4 6.39 -5.00 -19.98
N ASP A 5 7.20 -6.06 -19.87
CA ASP A 5 8.61 -5.95 -19.49
C ASP A 5 9.41 -5.10 -20.47
N LYS A 6 9.15 -5.27 -21.78
CA LYS A 6 9.79 -4.43 -22.81
C LYS A 6 9.44 -2.96 -22.64
N SER A 7 8.16 -2.66 -22.45
CA SER A 7 7.69 -1.29 -22.24
C SER A 7 8.28 -0.68 -20.97
N TYR A 8 8.39 -1.46 -19.89
CA TYR A 8 9.02 -1.02 -18.66
C TYR A 8 10.51 -0.74 -18.83
N GLN A 9 11.24 -1.62 -19.52
CA GLN A 9 12.67 -1.40 -19.80
C GLN A 9 12.89 -0.19 -20.70
N ALA A 10 12.05 0.01 -21.72
CA ALA A 10 12.10 1.21 -22.57
C ALA A 10 11.86 2.50 -21.76
N LEU A 11 10.93 2.46 -20.81
CA LEU A 11 10.71 3.57 -19.88
C LEU A 11 11.95 3.86 -19.02
N LEU A 12 12.58 2.83 -18.49
CA LEU A 12 13.81 3.00 -17.69
C LEU A 12 14.94 3.58 -18.55
N GLN A 13 15.08 3.14 -19.79
CA GLN A 13 16.08 3.69 -20.72
C GLN A 13 15.80 5.16 -21.03
N ASP A 14 14.54 5.53 -21.32
CA ASP A 14 14.14 6.92 -21.54
C ASP A 14 14.48 7.81 -20.34
N ILE A 15 14.26 7.32 -19.11
CA ILE A 15 14.63 8.05 -17.89
C ILE A 15 16.16 8.27 -17.82
N LEU A 16 16.94 7.26 -18.17
CA LEU A 16 18.41 7.38 -18.16
C LEU A 16 18.93 8.35 -19.21
N ASP A 17 18.32 8.34 -20.39
CA ASP A 17 18.76 9.14 -21.54
C ASP A 17 18.30 10.60 -21.47
N ASN A 18 17.07 10.83 -21.00
CA ASN A 18 16.38 12.13 -21.08
C ASN A 18 15.98 12.70 -19.71
N GLY A 19 16.30 12.01 -18.62
CA GLY A 19 15.87 12.42 -17.28
C GLY A 19 16.69 13.57 -16.71
N THR A 20 16.06 14.37 -15.89
CA THR A 20 16.71 15.43 -15.12
C THR A 20 17.14 14.89 -13.76
N LYS A 21 18.42 15.09 -13.44
CA LYS A 21 18.97 14.75 -12.11
C LYS A 21 18.46 15.72 -11.06
N LYS A 22 18.06 15.21 -9.92
CA LYS A 22 17.63 15.96 -8.73
C LYS A 22 18.24 15.35 -7.48
N GLU A 23 18.60 16.19 -6.54
CA GLU A 23 18.94 15.74 -5.20
C GLU A 23 17.66 15.35 -4.43
N ASP A 24 17.78 14.37 -3.55
CA ASP A 24 16.71 13.96 -2.66
C ASP A 24 17.16 14.00 -1.19
N ARG A 25 16.23 13.83 -0.26
CA ARG A 25 16.51 13.86 1.18
C ARG A 25 17.43 12.73 1.67
N THR A 26 17.67 11.70 0.84
CA THR A 26 18.53 10.55 1.20
C THR A 26 19.97 10.74 0.74
N GLY A 27 20.27 11.76 -0.07
CA GLY A 27 21.58 12.00 -0.65
C GLY A 27 21.95 11.07 -1.81
N THR A 28 21.06 10.14 -2.18
CA THR A 28 21.29 9.24 -3.32
C THR A 28 21.03 9.94 -4.66
N GLY A 29 20.11 10.89 -4.66
CA GLY A 29 19.63 11.58 -5.83
C GLY A 29 18.65 10.74 -6.67
N THR A 30 17.97 11.40 -7.58
CA THR A 30 17.02 10.77 -8.52
C THR A 30 17.23 11.29 -9.93
N ILE A 31 16.88 10.47 -10.91
CA ILE A 31 16.76 10.88 -12.32
C ILE A 31 15.28 10.72 -12.68
N SER A 32 14.65 11.74 -13.20
CA SER A 32 13.22 11.72 -13.49
C SER A 32 12.86 12.38 -14.81
N VAL A 33 11.84 11.84 -15.46
CA VAL A 33 11.14 12.46 -16.59
C VAL A 33 9.70 12.78 -16.17
N PHE A 34 9.09 13.78 -16.78
CA PHE A 34 7.69 14.11 -16.49
C PHE A 34 6.76 13.34 -17.42
N GLY A 35 5.78 12.65 -16.85
CA GLY A 35 4.64 12.08 -17.57
C GLY A 35 5.03 11.03 -18.62
N ARG A 36 5.05 9.76 -18.24
CA ARG A 36 5.15 8.62 -19.16
C ARG A 36 4.02 7.65 -18.88
N GLN A 37 3.61 6.92 -19.90
CA GLN A 37 2.49 5.98 -19.81
C GLN A 37 2.87 4.62 -20.37
N ILE A 38 2.56 3.57 -19.62
CA ILE A 38 2.56 2.19 -20.09
C ILE A 38 1.12 1.77 -20.26
N ARG A 39 0.76 1.22 -21.43
CA ARG A 39 -0.56 0.63 -21.70
C ARG A 39 -0.45 -0.88 -21.73
N HIS A 40 -1.35 -1.54 -21.02
CA HIS A 40 -1.44 -2.99 -20.96
C HIS A 40 -2.88 -3.45 -21.27
N LYS A 41 -3.00 -4.51 -22.08
CA LYS A 41 -4.29 -5.13 -22.36
C LYS A 41 -4.51 -6.27 -21.37
N MET A 42 -5.53 -6.18 -20.53
CA MET A 42 -5.82 -7.20 -19.50
C MET A 42 -6.07 -8.60 -20.05
N ILE A 43 -6.45 -8.73 -21.34
CA ILE A 43 -6.57 -10.02 -22.03
C ILE A 43 -5.21 -10.74 -22.16
N GLU A 44 -4.10 -10.03 -22.08
CA GLU A 44 -2.74 -10.58 -22.07
C GLU A 44 -2.34 -11.11 -20.67
N GLY A 45 -3.23 -11.05 -19.69
CA GLY A 45 -3.03 -11.48 -18.31
C GLY A 45 -2.80 -10.32 -17.34
N PHE A 46 -2.52 -10.66 -16.10
CA PHE A 46 -2.24 -9.67 -15.06
C PHE A 46 -0.89 -8.94 -15.34
N PRO A 47 -0.82 -7.60 -15.20
CA PRO A 47 0.36 -6.81 -15.53
C PRO A 47 1.49 -6.95 -14.50
N LEU A 48 1.96 -8.18 -14.29
CA LEU A 48 3.09 -8.45 -13.40
C LEU A 48 4.40 -8.34 -14.17
N LEU A 49 5.30 -7.48 -13.71
CA LEU A 49 6.65 -7.38 -14.23
C LEU A 49 7.45 -8.64 -13.87
N THR A 50 8.23 -9.16 -14.81
CA THR A 50 9.12 -10.31 -14.62
C THR A 50 10.60 -9.95 -14.73
N THR A 51 10.91 -8.67 -14.81
CA THR A 51 12.29 -8.14 -14.87
C THR A 51 13.08 -8.37 -13.58
N LYS A 52 12.39 -8.64 -12.48
CA LYS A 52 12.94 -9.12 -11.20
C LYS A 52 11.97 -10.11 -10.56
N LYS A 53 12.46 -10.89 -9.59
CA LYS A 53 11.60 -11.78 -8.80
C LYS A 53 10.62 -10.94 -7.98
N MET A 54 9.33 -11.06 -8.29
CA MET A 54 8.25 -10.42 -7.56
C MET A 54 7.71 -11.34 -6.47
N HIS A 55 7.39 -10.79 -5.30
CA HIS A 55 6.77 -11.54 -4.22
C HIS A 55 5.24 -11.49 -4.36
N TRP A 56 4.71 -12.35 -5.23
CA TRP A 56 3.30 -12.37 -5.63
C TRP A 56 2.34 -12.43 -4.45
N GLN A 57 2.64 -13.28 -3.47
CA GLN A 57 1.81 -13.42 -2.28
C GLN A 57 1.60 -12.07 -1.56
N SER A 58 2.67 -11.31 -1.32
CA SER A 58 2.54 -10.00 -0.67
C SER A 58 1.71 -9.01 -1.47
N ILE A 59 1.84 -9.02 -2.81
CA ILE A 59 1.03 -8.14 -3.68
C ILE A 59 -0.46 -8.43 -3.51
N VAL A 60 -0.84 -9.72 -3.54
CA VAL A 60 -2.24 -10.13 -3.41
C VAL A 60 -2.78 -9.87 -2.00
N VAL A 61 -2.00 -10.23 -0.97
CA VAL A 61 -2.42 -10.06 0.44
C VAL A 61 -2.60 -8.58 0.78
N GLU A 62 -1.68 -7.72 0.35
CA GLU A 62 -1.81 -6.28 0.56
C GLU A 62 -3.03 -5.70 -0.15
N MET A 63 -3.28 -6.08 -1.42
CA MET A 63 -4.44 -5.65 -2.17
C MET A 63 -5.75 -6.08 -1.48
N LEU A 64 -5.82 -7.32 -1.00
CA LEU A 64 -6.98 -7.82 -0.26
C LEU A 64 -7.19 -7.06 1.04
N TRP A 65 -6.11 -6.72 1.75
CA TRP A 65 -6.14 -5.91 2.96
C TRP A 65 -6.72 -4.51 2.68
N PHE A 66 -6.29 -3.84 1.61
CA PHE A 66 -6.86 -2.56 1.19
C PHE A 66 -8.34 -2.66 0.82
N LEU A 67 -8.72 -3.67 0.05
CA LEU A 67 -10.11 -3.89 -0.36
C LEU A 67 -11.05 -4.20 0.82
N ARG A 68 -10.53 -4.74 1.91
CA ARG A 68 -11.27 -4.93 3.16
C ARG A 68 -11.49 -3.62 3.92
N GLY A 69 -10.77 -2.56 3.60
CA GLY A 69 -10.77 -1.31 4.36
C GLY A 69 -10.09 -1.44 5.73
N ASP A 70 -9.30 -2.50 5.91
CA ASP A 70 -8.59 -2.79 7.14
C ASP A 70 -7.39 -1.84 7.31
N THR A 71 -7.06 -1.52 8.55
CA THR A 71 -5.95 -0.63 8.91
C THR A 71 -4.92 -1.31 9.79
N ASN A 72 -5.25 -2.49 10.33
CA ASN A 72 -4.37 -3.24 11.21
C ASN A 72 -3.52 -4.24 10.42
N ILE A 73 -2.22 -4.26 10.69
CA ILE A 73 -1.28 -5.16 10.01
C ILE A 73 -1.42 -6.63 10.40
N LYS A 74 -2.25 -6.98 11.40
CA LYS A 74 -2.44 -8.36 11.81
C LYS A 74 -2.83 -9.27 10.64
N PHE A 75 -3.77 -8.84 9.80
CA PHE A 75 -4.15 -9.57 8.60
C PHE A 75 -2.93 -9.86 7.70
N LEU A 76 -2.06 -8.89 7.51
CA LEU A 76 -0.85 -9.06 6.71
C LEU A 76 0.09 -10.09 7.34
N LEU A 77 0.28 -10.00 8.65
CA LEU A 77 1.15 -10.91 9.41
C LEU A 77 0.65 -12.35 9.40
N ASP A 78 -0.67 -12.56 9.46
CA ASP A 78 -1.30 -13.89 9.41
C ASP A 78 -1.03 -14.58 8.05
N TYR A 79 -0.80 -13.80 6.99
CA TYR A 79 -0.43 -14.28 5.66
C TYR A 79 1.06 -14.08 5.31
N ASN A 80 1.93 -13.88 6.32
CA ASN A 80 3.37 -13.68 6.15
C ASN A 80 3.76 -12.53 5.21
N CYS A 81 2.95 -11.47 5.16
CA CYS A 81 3.24 -10.23 4.44
C CYS A 81 3.79 -9.20 5.42
N ASN A 82 5.09 -8.91 5.33
CA ASN A 82 5.83 -8.12 6.32
C ASN A 82 6.15 -6.68 5.86
N ILE A 83 5.61 -6.27 4.72
CA ILE A 83 6.01 -5.01 4.06
C ILE A 83 5.66 -3.75 4.85
N TRP A 84 4.67 -3.83 5.75
CA TRP A 84 4.23 -2.72 6.60
C TRP A 84 4.77 -2.76 8.04
N ASN A 85 5.57 -3.78 8.39
CA ASN A 85 6.07 -3.96 9.75
C ASN A 85 6.88 -2.76 10.25
N GLY A 86 7.74 -2.21 9.39
CA GLY A 86 8.58 -1.06 9.74
C GLY A 86 7.77 0.20 10.05
N ASP A 87 6.74 0.48 9.25
CA ASP A 87 5.88 1.65 9.44
C ASP A 87 5.00 1.50 10.69
N ALA A 88 4.45 0.31 10.91
CA ALA A 88 3.66 0.03 12.11
C ALA A 88 4.51 0.11 13.38
N TYR A 89 5.72 -0.42 13.37
CA TYR A 89 6.63 -0.33 14.49
C TYR A 89 7.07 1.11 14.77
N LYS A 90 7.36 1.89 13.73
CA LYS A 90 7.67 3.30 13.86
C LYS A 90 6.51 4.08 14.49
N ASN A 91 5.27 3.78 14.07
CA ASN A 91 4.06 4.38 14.66
C ASN A 91 3.93 4.01 16.15
N TYR A 92 4.17 2.74 16.48
CA TYR A 92 4.20 2.26 17.87
C TYR A 92 5.21 3.04 18.71
N LEU A 93 6.45 3.21 18.24
CA LEU A 93 7.50 3.94 18.95
C LEU A 93 7.14 5.42 19.15
N ASN A 94 6.47 6.05 18.18
CA ASN A 94 6.03 7.44 18.29
C ASN A 94 4.93 7.65 19.35
N GLN A 95 4.13 6.63 19.63
CA GLN A 95 3.04 6.69 20.60
C GLN A 95 3.47 6.28 22.01
N HIS A 96 4.59 5.59 22.13
CA HIS A 96 5.08 5.07 23.40
C HIS A 96 6.36 5.78 23.82
N ASN A 97 6.41 6.23 25.08
CA ASN A 97 7.61 6.89 25.61
C ASN A 97 8.75 5.84 25.75
N PRO A 98 9.90 6.02 25.10
CA PRO A 98 11.03 5.10 25.20
C PRO A 98 11.54 4.86 26.63
N GLN A 99 11.31 5.80 27.56
CA GLN A 99 11.72 5.69 28.95
C GLN A 99 10.95 4.62 29.73
N ASN A 100 9.81 4.17 29.25
CA ASN A 100 8.99 3.13 29.90
C ASN A 100 9.29 1.71 29.40
N GLY A 101 10.35 1.53 28.58
CA GLY A 101 10.67 0.27 27.92
C GLY A 101 9.70 0.04 26.73
N THR A 102 10.23 0.05 25.53
CA THR A 102 9.49 -0.32 24.33
C THR A 102 9.85 -1.73 23.91
N ALA A 103 8.87 -2.49 23.43
CA ALA A 103 9.12 -3.80 22.85
C ALA A 103 10.08 -3.66 21.65
N THR A 104 10.92 -4.65 21.40
CA THR A 104 11.64 -4.78 20.13
C THR A 104 10.68 -4.99 18.98
N MET A 105 11.13 -4.86 17.75
CA MET A 105 10.27 -5.12 16.57
C MET A 105 9.74 -6.56 16.58
N GLU A 106 10.56 -7.53 16.95
CA GLU A 106 10.19 -8.95 17.05
C GLU A 106 9.11 -9.18 18.10
N GLU A 107 9.26 -8.58 19.27
CA GLU A 107 8.26 -8.66 20.35
C GLU A 107 6.97 -7.96 19.97
N PHE A 108 7.04 -6.78 19.34
CA PHE A 108 5.88 -6.06 18.82
C PHE A 108 5.09 -6.90 17.80
N ILE A 109 5.77 -7.53 16.84
CA ILE A 109 5.15 -8.42 15.87
C ILE A 109 4.53 -9.64 16.54
N ALA A 110 5.22 -10.24 17.53
CA ALA A 110 4.70 -11.37 18.28
C ALA A 110 3.44 -11.01 19.06
N LEU A 111 3.42 -9.84 19.69
CA LEU A 111 2.24 -9.32 20.40
C LEU A 111 1.03 -9.17 19.47
N ILE A 112 1.21 -8.61 18.27
CA ILE A 112 0.13 -8.47 17.29
C ILE A 112 -0.40 -9.85 16.85
N LYS A 113 0.50 -10.80 16.56
CA LYS A 113 0.12 -12.15 16.11
C LYS A 113 -0.64 -12.94 17.18
N GLN A 114 -0.23 -12.86 18.42
CA GLN A 114 -0.83 -13.61 19.54
C GLN A 114 -2.15 -13.02 20.00
N ASN A 115 -2.51 -11.85 19.54
CA ASN A 115 -3.55 -11.06 20.15
C ASN A 115 -4.91 -11.31 19.51
N GLU A 116 -5.74 -12.10 20.21
CA GLU A 116 -7.16 -12.27 19.95
C GLU A 116 -8.03 -11.29 20.76
N ASN A 117 -7.41 -10.51 21.65
CA ASN A 117 -8.15 -9.63 22.55
C ASN A 117 -8.43 -8.26 21.90
N PRO A 118 -9.68 -7.82 21.80
CA PRO A 118 -10.07 -6.52 21.23
C PRO A 118 -9.39 -5.30 21.87
N ILE A 119 -8.95 -5.39 23.12
CA ILE A 119 -8.28 -4.29 23.84
C ILE A 119 -6.94 -3.90 23.16
N TYR A 120 -6.33 -4.81 22.44
CA TYR A 120 -5.08 -4.56 21.74
C TYR A 120 -5.24 -4.37 20.22
N HIS A 121 -6.48 -4.12 19.78
CA HIS A 121 -6.75 -3.81 18.37
C HIS A 121 -5.97 -2.58 17.87
N GLU A 122 -5.53 -1.73 18.79
CA GLU A 122 -4.71 -0.55 18.46
C GLU A 122 -3.27 -0.92 18.14
N LEU A 123 -2.76 -2.07 18.64
CA LEU A 123 -1.44 -2.55 18.26
C LEU A 123 -1.44 -2.98 16.79
N GLY A 124 -0.60 -2.32 16.01
CA GLY A 124 -0.49 -2.58 14.58
C GLY A 124 -1.49 -1.82 13.70
N ASP A 125 -2.35 -0.97 14.28
CA ASP A 125 -3.20 -0.06 13.53
C ASP A 125 -2.38 1.10 12.97
N LEU A 126 -2.52 1.34 11.67
CA LEU A 126 -1.85 2.42 10.93
C LEU A 126 -2.74 3.67 10.76
N GLY A 127 -3.97 3.63 11.25
CA GLY A 127 -4.94 4.69 11.05
C GLY A 127 -5.51 4.73 9.63
N PRO A 128 -6.06 5.87 9.20
CA PRO A 128 -6.81 5.98 7.94
C PRO A 128 -5.90 5.97 6.70
N ILE A 129 -5.27 4.84 6.43
CA ILE A 129 -4.48 4.58 5.22
C ILE A 129 -5.35 4.14 4.04
N TYR A 130 -4.73 3.73 2.94
CA TYR A 130 -5.35 3.46 1.63
C TYR A 130 -6.69 2.73 1.69
N GLY A 131 -6.75 1.56 2.33
CA GLY A 131 -7.97 0.74 2.38
C GLY A 131 -9.11 1.45 3.10
N LYS A 132 -8.84 2.08 4.23
CA LYS A 132 -9.82 2.88 4.96
C LYS A 132 -10.36 4.03 4.11
N GLN A 133 -9.47 4.72 3.39
CA GLN A 133 -9.87 5.81 2.50
C GLN A 133 -10.72 5.29 1.31
N TRP A 134 -10.40 4.13 0.76
CA TRP A 134 -11.16 3.54 -0.35
C TRP A 134 -12.55 3.07 0.08
N ARG A 135 -12.68 2.51 1.28
CA ARG A 135 -13.92 1.90 1.76
C ARG A 135 -14.76 2.80 2.65
N SER A 136 -14.17 3.87 3.19
CA SER A 136 -14.84 4.75 4.14
C SER A 136 -14.18 6.14 4.13
N TRP A 137 -14.30 6.84 2.99
CA TRP A 137 -13.85 8.22 2.87
C TRP A 137 -14.76 9.16 3.63
N TYR A 138 -14.19 9.94 4.54
CA TYR A 138 -14.93 10.93 5.31
C TYR A 138 -15.16 12.21 4.51
N VAL A 139 -16.41 12.64 4.43
CA VAL A 139 -16.80 13.92 3.83
C VAL A 139 -17.55 14.75 4.87
N ASN A 140 -17.11 15.98 5.08
CA ASN A 140 -17.81 16.96 5.89
C ASN A 140 -18.50 17.95 4.95
N GLY A 141 -19.81 17.75 4.70
CA GLY A 141 -20.62 18.63 3.86
C GLY A 141 -21.95 18.96 4.56
N ASP A 142 -22.38 20.20 4.48
CA ASP A 142 -23.71 20.68 4.92
C ASP A 142 -24.09 20.30 6.35
N GLY A 143 -23.11 20.19 7.26
CA GLY A 143 -23.33 19.83 8.65
C GLY A 143 -23.58 18.35 8.93
N GLU A 144 -23.62 17.49 7.92
CA GLU A 144 -23.74 16.04 8.06
C GLU A 144 -22.41 15.33 7.82
N LYS A 145 -22.07 14.42 8.72
CA LYS A 145 -20.94 13.51 8.57
C LYS A 145 -21.33 12.38 7.61
N LYS A 146 -20.72 12.33 6.44
CA LYS A 146 -20.95 11.25 5.47
C LYS A 146 -19.69 10.42 5.26
N TRP A 147 -19.91 9.12 5.06
CA TRP A 147 -18.86 8.18 4.70
C TRP A 147 -19.16 7.63 3.31
N ILE A 148 -18.18 7.71 2.42
CA ILE A 148 -18.30 7.24 1.03
C ILE A 148 -17.45 5.99 0.86
N ASP A 149 -18.09 4.91 0.42
CA ASP A 149 -17.40 3.72 -0.07
C ASP A 149 -17.10 3.89 -1.56
N GLN A 150 -15.88 4.34 -1.87
CA GLN A 150 -15.46 4.62 -3.24
C GLN A 150 -15.39 3.34 -4.09
N ILE A 151 -15.03 2.19 -3.48
CA ILE A 151 -14.98 0.90 -4.19
C ILE A 151 -16.38 0.43 -4.54
N ALA A 152 -17.36 0.56 -3.63
CA ALA A 152 -18.75 0.22 -3.93
C ALA A 152 -19.32 1.11 -5.05
N THR A 153 -19.02 2.41 -5.01
CA THR A 153 -19.40 3.36 -6.07
C THR A 153 -18.80 2.93 -7.42
N LEU A 154 -17.48 2.69 -7.47
CA LEU A 154 -16.80 2.24 -8.68
C LEU A 154 -17.41 0.95 -9.25
N ILE A 155 -17.70 -0.05 -8.41
CA ILE A 155 -18.31 -1.31 -8.85
C ILE A 155 -19.71 -1.06 -9.42
N ASN A 156 -20.51 -0.17 -8.80
CA ASN A 156 -21.81 0.18 -9.30
C ASN A 156 -21.72 0.86 -10.68
N ASP A 157 -20.82 1.83 -10.82
CA ASP A 157 -20.64 2.57 -12.08
C ASP A 157 -20.19 1.64 -13.22
N LEU A 158 -19.23 0.74 -12.96
CA LEU A 158 -18.81 -0.27 -13.93
C LEU A 158 -19.94 -1.25 -14.35
N LYS A 159 -20.95 -1.46 -13.48
CA LYS A 159 -22.12 -2.31 -13.81
C LYS A 159 -23.21 -1.56 -14.57
N THR A 160 -23.36 -0.28 -14.27
CA THR A 160 -24.50 0.52 -14.79
C THR A 160 -24.12 1.37 -15.99
N ASN A 161 -22.87 1.82 -16.06
CA ASN A 161 -22.34 2.68 -17.11
C ASN A 161 -20.84 2.38 -17.33
N PRO A 162 -20.50 1.25 -17.98
CA PRO A 162 -19.13 0.77 -18.13
C PRO A 162 -18.29 1.54 -19.15
N ASP A 163 -18.87 2.44 -19.96
CA ASP A 163 -18.23 3.21 -21.05
C ASP A 163 -17.77 4.60 -20.60
#